data_1104228e09ac642f24d36cd33d7d5ac9
#
_entry.id   1104228e09ac642f24d36cd33d7d5ac9
#
_cell.length_a   1.000
_cell.length_b   1.000
_cell.length_c   1.000
_cell.angle_alpha   90.00
_cell.angle_beta   90.00
_cell.angle_gamma   90.00
#
_symmetry.space_group_name_H-M   'P 1'
#
loop_
_entity.id
_entity.type
_entity.pdbx_description
1 polymer ?
#
loop_
_entity_poly.entity_id
_entity_poly.type
_entity_poly.pdbx_seq_one_letter_code
_entity_poly.pdbx_strand_id
1 'polypeptide(L)'
;MGQGTANVPGGRLMLEANLADRQVVQYVIRRFGIHAKHKLGQNFLIRPDVVAAIAEAAELGEHVPVMEIGAGIGTLTQALAETGADVTAFELDRSLERVLSHTLEHYKNIHIIYED
;
A
#
# COMPACT_ATOMS: atom_id res chain seq x y z
N MET A 1 -17.59 11.71 4.00
CA MET A 1 -17.34 11.67 3.31
C MET A 1 -16.27 11.22 2.62
N GLY A 2 -15.46 11.24 2.38
CA GLY A 2 -14.31 10.78 1.66
C GLY A 2 -14.52 9.72 0.64
N GLN A 3 -15.73 9.32 0.47
CA GLN A 3 -15.95 8.20 -0.41
C GLN A 3 -15.67 8.53 -1.85
N GLY A 4 -15.95 9.72 -2.26
CA GLY A 4 -15.73 10.08 -3.64
C GLY A 4 -14.28 10.17 -4.02
N THR A 5 -13.40 10.31 -3.05
CA THR A 5 -11.99 10.55 -3.34
C THR A 5 -11.32 9.34 -3.95
N ALA A 6 -11.75 8.15 -3.60
CA ALA A 6 -11.11 6.95 -4.09
C ALA A 6 -11.19 6.82 -5.61
N ASN A 7 -12.16 7.47 -6.22
CA ASN A 7 -12.36 7.34 -7.66
C ASN A 7 -11.75 8.47 -8.47
N VAL A 8 -11.13 9.43 -7.81
CA VAL A 8 -10.61 10.60 -8.50
C VAL A 8 -9.11 10.43 -8.68
N PRO A 9 -8.64 10.43 -9.92
CA PRO A 9 -7.21 10.17 -10.17
C PRO A 9 -6.33 11.39 -10.00
N GLY A 10 -6.73 12.36 -9.24
CA GLY A 10 -5.91 13.54 -9.00
C GLY A 10 -4.86 13.28 -7.95
N GLY A 11 -3.67 13.83 -8.11
CA GLY A 11 -2.59 13.62 -7.16
C GLY A 11 -2.94 14.03 -5.74
N ARG A 12 -3.63 15.16 -5.62
CA ARG A 12 -3.99 15.66 -4.30
C ARG A 12 -4.87 14.69 -3.54
N LEU A 13 -5.79 14.05 -4.25
CA LEU A 13 -6.74 13.15 -3.62
C LEU A 13 -6.17 11.76 -3.39
N MET A 14 -5.01 11.47 -3.95
CA MET A 14 -4.36 10.20 -3.72
C MET A 14 -4.06 9.98 -2.23
N LEU A 15 -3.86 11.06 -1.48
CA LEU A 15 -3.59 10.96 -0.06
C LEU A 15 -4.72 10.27 0.71
N GLU A 16 -5.95 10.38 0.20
CA GLU A 16 -7.11 9.79 0.84
C GLU A 16 -7.57 8.51 0.16
N ALA A 17 -6.89 8.12 -0.90
CA ALA A 17 -7.33 6.98 -1.69
C ALA A 17 -7.05 5.68 -0.96
N ASN A 18 -7.96 4.73 -1.12
CA ASN A 18 -7.80 3.40 -0.57
C ASN A 18 -7.06 2.54 -1.59
N LEU A 19 -5.86 2.12 -1.24
CA LEU A 19 -5.02 1.34 -2.16
C LEU A 19 -5.55 -0.08 -2.38
N ALA A 20 -6.62 -0.47 -1.71
CA ALA A 20 -7.29 -1.74 -1.99
C ALA A 20 -8.45 -1.56 -2.96
N ASP A 21 -8.81 -0.33 -3.28
CA ASP A 21 -9.87 -0.05 -4.24
C ASP A 21 -9.37 -0.36 -5.65
N ARG A 22 -10.15 -1.15 -6.38
CA ARG A 22 -9.73 -1.60 -7.71
C ARG A 22 -9.42 -0.44 -8.65
N GLN A 23 -10.23 0.60 -8.62
CA GLN A 23 -10.01 1.74 -9.51
C GLN A 23 -8.74 2.49 -9.14
N VAL A 24 -8.47 2.61 -7.86
CA VAL A 24 -7.24 3.25 -7.40
C VAL A 24 -6.03 2.43 -7.82
N VAL A 25 -6.09 1.12 -7.64
CA VAL A 25 -5.00 0.24 -8.05
C VAL A 25 -4.74 0.38 -9.54
N GLN A 26 -5.79 0.37 -10.34
CA GLN A 26 -5.62 0.49 -11.79
C GLN A 26 -5.06 1.85 -12.18
N TYR A 27 -5.46 2.90 -11.51
CA TYR A 27 -4.89 4.21 -11.76
C TYR A 27 -3.40 4.23 -11.44
N VAL A 28 -3.02 3.69 -10.29
CA VAL A 28 -1.62 3.67 -9.88
C VAL A 28 -0.78 2.88 -10.87
N ILE A 29 -1.28 1.72 -11.29
CA ILE A 29 -0.56 0.89 -12.25
C ILE A 29 -0.31 1.66 -13.54
N ARG A 30 -1.32 2.33 -14.07
CA ARG A 30 -1.17 3.09 -15.30
C ARG A 30 -0.30 4.30 -15.12
N ARG A 31 -0.50 5.03 -14.03
CA ARG A 31 0.23 6.27 -13.78
C ARG A 31 1.73 6.06 -13.68
N PHE A 32 2.14 4.94 -13.09
CA PHE A 32 3.55 4.67 -12.86
C PHE A 32 4.14 3.63 -13.82
N GLY A 33 3.34 3.14 -14.78
CA GLY A 33 3.83 2.19 -15.76
C GLY A 33 4.27 0.87 -15.15
N ILE A 34 3.51 0.37 -14.20
CA ILE A 34 3.88 -0.84 -13.48
C ILE A 34 3.47 -2.07 -14.27
N HIS A 35 4.37 -3.04 -14.37
CA HIS A 35 4.10 -4.31 -14.99
C HIS A 35 4.35 -5.42 -13.99
N ALA A 36 3.39 -6.32 -13.85
CA ALA A 36 3.56 -7.46 -12.96
C ALA A 36 4.75 -8.30 -13.41
N LYS A 37 5.60 -8.66 -12.46
CA LYS A 37 6.78 -9.47 -12.73
C LYS A 37 6.62 -10.79 -12.01
N HIS A 38 6.10 -11.79 -12.74
CA HIS A 38 5.79 -13.07 -12.12
C HIS A 38 7.00 -13.71 -11.43
N LYS A 39 8.17 -13.52 -12.01
CA LYS A 39 9.36 -14.11 -11.41
C LYS A 39 9.72 -13.50 -10.07
N LEU A 40 9.19 -12.31 -9.76
CA LEU A 40 9.38 -11.68 -8.46
C LEU A 40 8.16 -11.89 -7.57
N GLY A 41 7.17 -12.65 -8.03
CA GLY A 41 5.99 -12.95 -7.24
C GLY A 41 5.07 -11.76 -7.06
N GLN A 42 5.13 -10.80 -7.95
CA GLN A 42 4.30 -9.61 -7.83
C GLN A 42 2.87 -9.91 -8.23
N ASN A 43 1.97 -9.70 -7.27
CA ASN A 43 0.56 -9.96 -7.46
C ASN A 43 -0.15 -8.94 -6.59
N PHE A 44 -0.59 -7.84 -7.20
CA PHE A 44 -1.12 -6.74 -6.41
C PHE A 44 -2.50 -7.11 -5.87
N LEU A 45 -2.59 -7.07 -4.54
CA LEU A 45 -3.82 -7.41 -3.85
C LEU A 45 -4.85 -6.30 -4.05
N ILE A 46 -6.04 -6.69 -4.52
CA ILE A 46 -7.09 -5.71 -4.82
C ILE A 46 -8.43 -6.05 -4.17
N ARG A 47 -8.42 -6.91 -3.14
CA ARG A 47 -9.64 -7.29 -2.42
C ARG A 47 -9.68 -6.56 -1.08
N PRO A 48 -10.48 -5.49 -0.98
CA PRO A 48 -10.51 -4.72 0.28
C PRO A 48 -10.92 -5.54 1.48
N ASP A 49 -11.83 -6.50 1.29
CA ASP A 49 -12.28 -7.33 2.39
C ASP A 49 -11.16 -8.22 2.93
N VAL A 50 -10.31 -8.72 2.03
CA VAL A 50 -9.18 -9.56 2.43
C VAL A 50 -8.14 -8.72 3.15
N VAL A 51 -7.85 -7.54 2.62
CA VAL A 51 -6.88 -6.63 3.23
C VAL A 51 -7.32 -6.25 4.64
N ALA A 52 -8.59 -5.91 4.80
CA ALA A 52 -9.13 -5.55 6.10
C ALA A 52 -9.06 -6.72 7.07
N ALA A 53 -9.37 -7.94 6.58
CA ALA A 53 -9.32 -9.13 7.42
C ALA A 53 -7.90 -9.42 7.92
N ILE A 54 -6.91 -9.22 7.06
CA ILE A 54 -5.51 -9.44 7.45
C ILE A 54 -5.11 -8.43 8.52
N ALA A 55 -5.44 -7.16 8.30
CA ALA A 55 -5.08 -6.12 9.25
C ALA A 55 -5.76 -6.36 10.60
N GLU A 56 -7.02 -6.78 10.57
CA GLU A 56 -7.75 -7.05 11.79
C GLU A 56 -7.19 -8.27 12.52
N ALA A 57 -6.85 -9.31 11.78
CA ALA A 57 -6.33 -10.54 12.37
C ALA A 57 -4.99 -10.31 13.06
N ALA A 58 -4.25 -9.31 12.63
CA ALA A 58 -2.96 -9.00 13.23
C ALA A 58 -3.09 -8.31 14.59
N GLU A 59 -4.28 -7.84 14.94
CA GLU A 59 -4.57 -7.25 16.25
C GLU A 59 -3.60 -6.13 16.60
N LEU A 60 -3.37 -5.24 15.63
CA LEU A 60 -2.41 -4.18 15.79
C LEU A 60 -3.04 -2.96 16.47
N GLY A 61 -2.20 -2.13 17.06
CA GLY A 61 -2.60 -0.87 17.64
C GLY A 61 -1.47 0.11 17.57
N GLU A 62 -1.61 1.24 18.24
CA GLU A 62 -0.63 2.31 18.16
C GLU A 62 0.76 1.83 18.56
N HIS A 63 1.72 2.11 17.70
CA HIS A 63 3.14 1.84 17.91
C HIS A 63 3.50 0.36 18.05
N VAL A 64 2.57 -0.54 17.74
CA VAL A 64 2.90 -1.96 17.70
C VAL A 64 3.81 -2.18 16.48
N PRO A 65 5.00 -2.74 16.67
CA PRO A 65 5.86 -2.98 15.51
C PRO A 65 5.32 -4.12 14.66
N VAL A 66 5.32 -3.92 13.36
CA VAL A 66 4.86 -4.94 12.43
C VAL A 66 5.79 -4.97 11.23
N MET A 67 6.03 -6.15 10.72
CA MET A 67 6.89 -6.36 9.57
C MET A 67 6.07 -6.95 8.43
N GLU A 68 6.24 -6.38 7.26
CA GLU A 68 5.56 -6.85 6.06
C GLU A 68 6.59 -7.23 5.01
N ILE A 69 6.40 -8.38 4.38
CA ILE A 69 7.29 -8.84 3.31
C ILE A 69 6.56 -8.66 1.99
N GLY A 70 7.13 -7.83 1.10
CA GLY A 70 6.54 -7.57 -0.20
C GLY A 70 5.49 -6.49 -0.17
N ALA A 71 5.93 -5.23 -0.13
CA ALA A 71 5.01 -4.11 -0.03
C ALA A 71 4.14 -3.92 -1.28
N GLY A 72 4.66 -4.28 -2.46
CA GLY A 72 3.96 -4.06 -3.71
C GLY A 72 3.71 -2.59 -3.97
N ILE A 73 2.47 -2.20 -4.19
CA ILE A 73 2.12 -0.79 -4.35
C ILE A 73 1.66 -0.15 -3.04
N GLY A 74 1.74 -0.90 -1.93
CA GLY A 74 1.45 -0.37 -0.62
C GLY A 74 0.06 -0.67 -0.08
N THR A 75 -0.67 -1.60 -0.71
CA THR A 75 -2.06 -1.87 -0.33
C THR A 75 -2.19 -2.35 1.11
N LEU A 76 -1.49 -3.42 1.46
CA LEU A 76 -1.55 -3.93 2.82
C LEU A 76 -0.79 -3.00 3.76
N THR A 77 0.31 -2.42 3.28
CA THR A 77 1.09 -1.48 4.08
C THR A 77 0.21 -0.34 4.59
N GLN A 78 -0.62 0.20 3.72
CA GLN A 78 -1.54 1.27 4.10
C GLN A 78 -2.49 0.81 5.21
N ALA A 79 -3.09 -0.36 5.04
CA ALA A 79 -4.05 -0.86 6.02
C ALA A 79 -3.39 -1.08 7.39
N LEU A 80 -2.17 -1.61 7.39
CA LEU A 80 -1.44 -1.82 8.63
C LEU A 80 -1.10 -0.49 9.29
N ALA A 81 -0.68 0.49 8.50
CA ALA A 81 -0.30 1.79 9.05
C ALA A 81 -1.51 2.52 9.65
N GLU A 82 -2.69 2.30 9.09
CA GLU A 82 -3.88 2.99 9.58
C GLU A 82 -4.35 2.47 10.91
N THR A 83 -3.84 1.35 11.38
CA THR A 83 -4.09 0.90 12.74
C THR A 83 -3.27 1.67 13.76
N GLY A 84 -2.31 2.48 13.31
CA GLY A 84 -1.38 3.19 14.18
C GLY A 84 -0.09 2.44 14.42
N ALA A 85 0.04 1.24 13.88
CA ALA A 85 1.23 0.42 14.06
C ALA A 85 2.45 1.04 13.41
N ASP A 86 3.63 0.67 13.89
CA ASP A 86 4.89 1.09 13.28
C ASP A 86 5.28 0.01 12.26
N VAL A 87 5.14 0.32 10.99
CA VAL A 87 5.27 -0.66 9.92
C VAL A 87 6.65 -0.57 9.29
N THR A 88 7.33 -1.71 9.23
CA THR A 88 8.55 -1.85 8.45
C THR A 88 8.25 -2.84 7.33
N ALA A 89 8.27 -2.36 6.09
CA ALA A 89 7.95 -3.19 4.95
C ALA A 89 9.19 -3.40 4.10
N PHE A 90 9.32 -4.60 3.58
CA PHE A 90 10.43 -4.96 2.71
C PHE A 90 9.91 -5.13 1.29
N GLU A 91 10.64 -4.58 0.33
CA GLU A 91 10.25 -4.72 -1.06
C GLU A 91 11.50 -5.00 -1.88
N LEU A 92 11.48 -6.11 -2.59
CA LEU A 92 12.63 -6.54 -3.38
C LEU A 92 12.77 -5.74 -4.66
N ASP A 93 11.66 -5.30 -5.24
CA ASP A 93 11.66 -4.63 -6.54
C ASP A 93 11.83 -3.13 -6.36
N ARG A 94 13.05 -2.65 -6.58
CA ARG A 94 13.34 -1.23 -6.42
C ARG A 94 12.61 -0.35 -7.43
N SER A 95 12.08 -0.93 -8.50
CA SER A 95 11.32 -0.13 -9.45
C SER A 95 10.01 0.37 -8.84
N LEU A 96 9.61 -0.20 -7.69
CA LEU A 96 8.42 0.25 -6.98
C LEU A 96 8.71 1.38 -5.99
N GLU A 97 9.97 1.78 -5.84
CA GLU A 97 10.31 2.83 -4.88
C GLU A 97 9.55 4.12 -5.15
N ARG A 98 9.49 4.51 -6.41
CA ARG A 98 8.83 5.75 -6.78
C ARG A 98 7.34 5.70 -6.48
N VAL A 99 6.70 4.57 -6.77
CA VAL A 99 5.26 4.47 -6.52
C VAL A 99 4.97 4.41 -5.03
N LEU A 100 5.78 3.68 -4.26
CA LEU A 100 5.57 3.60 -2.82
C LEU A 100 5.80 4.95 -2.15
N SER A 101 6.80 5.70 -2.61
CA SER A 101 7.01 7.04 -2.09
C SER A 101 5.82 7.93 -2.31
N HIS A 102 5.09 7.71 -3.41
CA HIS A 102 3.93 8.51 -3.73
C HIS A 102 2.68 8.03 -2.98
N THR A 103 2.41 6.73 -3.01
CA THR A 103 1.16 6.21 -2.45
C THR A 103 1.13 6.28 -0.94
N LEU A 104 2.29 6.24 -0.29
CA LEU A 104 2.37 6.21 1.17
C LEU A 104 3.00 7.45 1.77
N GLU A 105 3.10 8.53 0.98
CA GLU A 105 3.91 9.69 1.37
C GLU A 105 3.44 10.38 2.64
N HIS A 106 2.16 10.32 2.95
CA HIS A 106 1.64 11.04 4.11
C HIS A 106 1.64 10.23 5.41
N TYR A 107 2.06 8.96 5.34
CA TYR A 107 2.16 8.13 6.53
C TYR A 107 3.54 8.30 7.15
N LYS A 108 3.58 8.62 8.44
CA LYS A 108 4.84 8.82 9.14
C LYS A 108 5.29 7.58 9.90
N ASN A 109 4.44 6.57 9.94
CA ASN A 109 4.71 5.34 10.68
C ASN A 109 5.05 4.17 9.77
N ILE A 110 5.55 4.47 8.55
CA ILE A 110 5.97 3.45 7.59
C ILE A 110 7.42 3.64 7.24
N HIS A 111 8.16 2.54 7.25
CA HIS A 111 9.55 2.50 6.82
C HIS A 111 9.70 1.40 5.79
N ILE A 112 10.17 1.73 4.58
CA ILE A 112 10.31 0.75 3.50
C ILE A 112 11.80 0.45 3.30
N ILE A 113 12.13 -0.83 3.27
CA ILE A 113 13.49 -1.28 3.01
C ILE A 113 13.49 -2.06 1.70
N TYR A 114 14.32 -1.61 0.75
CA TYR A 114 14.35 -2.20 -0.59
C TYR A 114 15.43 -3.27 -0.67
N GLU A 115 15.28 -4.30 0.14
CA GLU A 115 16.20 -5.44 0.17
C GLU A 115 15.47 -6.68 0.60
N ASP A 116 16.14 -7.77 0.38
CA ASP A 116 15.61 -9.07 0.73
C ASP A 116 15.76 -9.35 2.24
#